data_cd46251d3dc50674b80e7fd46b33f8ee
#
_entry.id   cd46251d3dc50674b80e7fd46b33f8ee
#
_cell.length_a   1.000
_cell.length_b   1.000
_cell.length_c   1.000
_cell.angle_alpha   90.00
_cell.angle_beta   90.00
_cell.angle_gamma   90.00
#
_symmetry.space_group_name_H-M   'P 1'
#
loop_
_entity.id
_entity.type
_entity.pdbx_description
1 polymer ?
#
loop_
_entity_poly.entity_id
_entity_poly.type
_entity_poly.pdbx_seq_one_letter_code
_entity_poly.pdbx_strand_id
1 'polypeptide(L)'
;LNDLIIWNSDTDTKAKEPLQVVKSLTLSKVFRITMSIAAIFIIFLASHSLYIQYHHVYTDTMQVLVVPSGQRAEITLIDGTKVWLNAGSTLRFPSQFADGRHIQLKGEGFFDVAKDTKKPFIVETDKHQVRVHGTSFNVSAYPGNPFEVSLLKGSVSVYSKQTKETSLLKPGEKICDSNKTHFHKESIPNHDPFLWKQGIISFHNESVENIFRKLELFYDIK
;
A
#
# COMPACT_ATOMS: atom_id res chain seq x y z
N LEU A 1 -94.64 -67.82 -37.03
CA LEU A 1 -95.53 -67.10 -36.11
C LEU A 1 -94.73 -66.29 -35.10
N ASN A 2 -94.93 -65.05 -35.21
CA ASN A 2 -94.94 -64.00 -34.18
C ASN A 2 -93.65 -63.74 -33.38
N ASP A 3 -93.07 -62.70 -33.75
CA ASP A 3 -93.22 -61.34 -33.24
C ASP A 3 -92.95 -61.21 -31.77
N LEU A 4 -91.91 -60.49 -31.49
CA LEU A 4 -92.01 -59.18 -30.92
C LEU A 4 -90.68 -58.56 -30.68
N ILE A 5 -90.44 -57.58 -31.50
CA ILE A 5 -89.43 -56.58 -31.32
C ILE A 5 -89.82 -55.75 -30.12
N ILE A 6 -89.00 -55.62 -29.14
CA ILE A 6 -89.08 -54.46 -28.23
C ILE A 6 -87.76 -53.73 -28.32
N TRP A 7 -87.90 -52.66 -29.00
CA TRP A 7 -86.91 -51.62 -29.07
C TRP A 7 -86.93 -50.85 -27.76
N ASN A 8 -85.84 -50.81 -27.07
CA ASN A 8 -85.71 -49.84 -26.03
C ASN A 8 -84.45 -49.01 -26.28
N SER A 9 -84.74 -47.88 -26.88
CA SER A 9 -83.80 -46.81 -27.07
C SER A 9 -83.67 -46.04 -25.79
N ASP A 10 -82.61 -46.18 -25.16
CA ASP A 10 -82.14 -45.12 -24.27
C ASP A 10 -80.71 -44.74 -24.66
N THR A 11 -80.66 -43.76 -25.49
CA THR A 11 -79.50 -42.99 -25.85
C THR A 11 -79.12 -42.11 -24.69
N ASP A 12 -78.35 -42.61 -23.85
CA ASP A 12 -77.67 -41.74 -22.90
C ASP A 12 -76.28 -41.28 -23.50
N THR A 13 -76.42 -40.28 -24.33
CA THR A 13 -75.29 -39.54 -24.86
C THR A 13 -74.70 -38.68 -23.73
N LYS A 14 -73.98 -39.32 -22.83
CA LYS A 14 -73.06 -38.54 -22.02
C LYS A 14 -71.95 -37.98 -22.92
N ALA A 15 -72.12 -36.72 -23.24
CA ALA A 15 -71.05 -35.91 -23.83
C ALA A 15 -69.76 -36.10 -22.97
N LYS A 16 -68.75 -36.73 -23.56
CA LYS A 16 -67.43 -36.74 -23.03
C LYS A 16 -66.97 -35.29 -23.09
N GLU A 17 -67.00 -34.64 -21.96
CA GLU A 17 -66.22 -33.38 -21.81
C GLU A 17 -64.79 -33.65 -22.26
N PRO A 18 -64.20 -32.77 -23.08
CA PRO A 18 -62.82 -32.91 -23.46
C PRO A 18 -62.00 -32.71 -22.20
N LEU A 19 -61.24 -33.75 -21.78
CA LEU A 19 -60.23 -33.64 -20.76
C LEU A 19 -59.34 -32.46 -21.13
N GLN A 20 -59.49 -31.40 -20.36
CA GLN A 20 -58.58 -30.27 -20.49
C GLN A 20 -57.18 -30.78 -20.24
N VAL A 21 -56.37 -30.86 -21.29
CA VAL A 21 -54.95 -31.04 -21.22
C VAL A 21 -54.41 -29.81 -20.57
N VAL A 22 -54.38 -29.83 -19.24
CA VAL A 22 -53.69 -28.80 -18.45
C VAL A 22 -52.24 -28.76 -18.92
N LYS A 23 -51.91 -27.70 -19.63
CA LYS A 23 -50.57 -27.48 -20.22
C LYS A 23 -49.51 -27.65 -19.18
N SER A 24 -48.82 -28.79 -19.15
CA SER A 24 -47.59 -29.05 -18.39
C SER A 24 -46.40 -28.17 -18.87
N LEU A 25 -46.68 -27.32 -19.86
CA LEU A 25 -45.74 -26.39 -20.47
C LEU A 25 -45.37 -25.18 -19.58
N THR A 26 -46.17 -24.87 -18.55
CA THR A 26 -45.87 -23.74 -17.66
C THR A 26 -44.82 -24.10 -16.58
N LEU A 27 -44.86 -25.33 -16.05
CA LEU A 27 -43.91 -25.78 -15.04
C LEU A 27 -42.47 -25.83 -15.58
N SER A 28 -42.27 -26.26 -16.82
CA SER A 28 -40.92 -26.33 -17.41
C SER A 28 -40.34 -24.95 -17.69
N LYS A 29 -41.13 -23.95 -18.04
CA LYS A 29 -40.68 -22.57 -18.23
C LYS A 29 -40.35 -21.92 -16.90
N VAL A 30 -41.19 -22.06 -15.90
CA VAL A 30 -40.97 -21.56 -14.55
C VAL A 30 -39.70 -22.21 -13.97
N PHE A 31 -39.56 -23.53 -14.10
CA PHE A 31 -38.35 -24.24 -13.64
C PHE A 31 -37.08 -23.76 -14.32
N ARG A 32 -37.09 -23.52 -15.64
CA ARG A 32 -35.92 -22.96 -16.35
C ARG A 32 -35.59 -21.55 -15.87
N ILE A 33 -36.58 -20.70 -15.64
CA ILE A 33 -36.35 -19.34 -15.13
C ILE A 33 -35.78 -19.38 -13.71
N THR A 34 -36.31 -20.22 -12.82
CA THR A 34 -35.81 -20.35 -11.46
C THR A 34 -34.39 -20.91 -11.43
N MET A 35 -34.07 -21.88 -12.27
CA MET A 35 -32.68 -22.41 -12.42
C MET A 35 -31.73 -21.36 -12.96
N SER A 36 -32.16 -20.51 -13.90
CA SER A 36 -31.32 -19.42 -14.42
C SER A 36 -31.08 -18.36 -13.37
N ILE A 37 -32.05 -17.99 -12.56
CA ILE A 37 -31.90 -17.04 -11.45
C ILE A 37 -30.93 -17.61 -10.40
N ALA A 38 -31.09 -18.89 -10.04
CA ALA A 38 -30.24 -19.57 -9.10
C ALA A 38 -28.77 -19.62 -9.62
N ALA A 39 -28.55 -19.90 -10.91
CA ALA A 39 -27.21 -19.90 -11.51
C ALA A 39 -26.57 -18.51 -11.48
N ILE A 40 -27.31 -17.46 -11.82
CA ILE A 40 -26.84 -16.07 -11.76
C ILE A 40 -26.48 -15.71 -10.31
N PHE A 41 -27.31 -16.10 -9.35
CA PHE A 41 -27.05 -15.83 -7.92
C PHE A 41 -25.79 -16.56 -7.41
N ILE A 42 -25.59 -17.81 -7.84
CA ILE A 42 -24.37 -18.58 -7.50
C ILE A 42 -23.13 -17.92 -8.11
N ILE A 43 -23.19 -17.48 -9.38
CA ILE A 43 -22.09 -16.76 -10.03
C ILE A 43 -21.80 -15.45 -9.30
N PHE A 44 -22.83 -14.71 -8.89
CA PHE A 44 -22.69 -13.48 -8.12
C PHE A 44 -22.02 -13.75 -6.76
N LEU A 45 -22.46 -14.76 -6.02
CA LEU A 45 -21.85 -15.14 -4.74
C LEU A 45 -20.40 -15.60 -4.92
N ALA A 46 -20.12 -16.38 -5.96
CA ALA A 46 -18.75 -16.83 -6.26
C ALA A 46 -17.84 -15.65 -6.63
N SER A 47 -18.32 -14.75 -7.51
CA SER A 47 -17.57 -13.55 -7.87
C SER A 47 -17.36 -12.60 -6.69
N HIS A 48 -18.36 -12.43 -5.84
CA HIS A 48 -18.29 -11.63 -4.62
C HIS A 48 -17.31 -12.26 -3.59
N SER A 49 -17.35 -13.59 -3.43
CA SER A 49 -16.41 -14.31 -2.58
C SER A 49 -14.96 -14.17 -3.07
N LEU A 50 -14.74 -14.34 -4.38
CA LEU A 50 -13.41 -14.11 -4.98
C LEU A 50 -12.96 -12.66 -4.86
N TYR A 51 -13.88 -11.71 -5.02
CA TYR A 51 -13.63 -10.28 -4.84
C TYR A 51 -13.17 -9.97 -3.40
N ILE A 52 -13.90 -10.49 -2.39
CA ILE A 52 -13.54 -10.35 -0.98
C ILE A 52 -12.19 -11.02 -0.72
N GLN A 53 -11.98 -12.24 -1.18
CA GLN A 53 -10.72 -12.96 -0.99
C GLN A 53 -9.54 -12.22 -1.64
N TYR A 54 -9.73 -11.67 -2.83
CA TYR A 54 -8.73 -10.86 -3.52
C TYR A 54 -8.42 -9.56 -2.74
N HIS A 55 -9.42 -8.89 -2.19
CA HIS A 55 -9.24 -7.67 -1.39
C HIS A 55 -8.75 -7.95 0.05
N HIS A 56 -9.13 -9.07 0.67
CA HIS A 56 -8.68 -9.43 2.02
C HIS A 56 -7.21 -9.88 2.08
N VAL A 57 -6.63 -10.34 0.98
CA VAL A 57 -5.19 -10.69 0.93
C VAL A 57 -4.30 -9.46 1.11
N TYR A 58 -4.85 -8.26 0.94
CA TYR A 58 -4.13 -6.98 1.09
C TYR A 58 -4.49 -6.23 2.38
N THR A 59 -4.65 -6.92 3.51
CA THR A 59 -4.59 -6.22 4.79
C THR A 59 -3.16 -5.71 4.96
N ASP A 60 -3.00 -4.41 4.79
CA ASP A 60 -1.75 -3.68 4.99
C ASP A 60 -1.33 -3.78 6.46
N THR A 61 -0.73 -4.93 6.81
CA THR A 61 -0.16 -5.09 8.15
C THR A 61 1.08 -4.23 8.21
N MET A 62 0.99 -3.10 8.90
CA MET A 62 2.12 -2.21 9.12
C MET A 62 3.13 -2.87 10.07
N GLN A 63 4.33 -3.05 9.59
CA GLN A 63 5.48 -3.48 10.38
C GLN A 63 6.18 -2.26 10.97
N VAL A 64 6.76 -2.42 12.15
CA VAL A 64 7.50 -1.37 12.84
C VAL A 64 8.87 -1.91 13.21
N LEU A 65 9.91 -1.28 12.68
CA LEU A 65 11.29 -1.53 13.06
C LEU A 65 11.80 -0.37 13.91
N VAL A 66 12.17 -0.65 15.14
CA VAL A 66 12.74 0.32 16.08
C VAL A 66 14.21 0.00 16.28
N VAL A 67 15.07 0.99 16.09
CA VAL A 67 16.51 0.90 16.32
C VAL A 67 16.83 1.69 17.59
N PRO A 68 17.31 1.05 18.66
CA PRO A 68 17.72 1.73 19.88
C PRO A 68 18.92 2.67 19.65
N SER A 69 19.19 3.56 20.62
CA SER A 69 20.45 4.30 20.68
C SER A 69 21.64 3.35 20.66
N GLY A 70 22.74 3.78 20.10
CA GLY A 70 23.97 2.97 19.99
C GLY A 70 23.93 1.85 18.94
N GLN A 71 22.79 1.59 18.32
CA GLN A 71 22.62 0.50 17.35
C GLN A 71 22.29 1.02 15.96
N ARG A 72 22.48 0.18 14.97
CA ARG A 72 22.12 0.39 13.58
C ARG A 72 21.47 -0.88 13.03
N ALA A 73 20.58 -0.74 12.09
CA ALA A 73 19.93 -1.87 11.44
C ALA A 73 19.96 -1.73 9.92
N GLU A 74 20.04 -2.85 9.25
CA GLU A 74 19.86 -2.96 7.80
C GLU A 74 18.68 -3.89 7.53
N ILE A 75 17.82 -3.51 6.59
CA ILE A 75 16.69 -4.31 6.15
C ILE A 75 16.53 -4.20 4.64
N THR A 76 16.12 -5.28 4.00
CA THR A 76 15.67 -5.27 2.62
C THR A 76 14.15 -5.39 2.59
N LEU A 77 13.49 -4.40 1.99
CA LEU A 77 12.05 -4.39 1.81
C LEU A 77 11.64 -5.34 0.68
N ILE A 78 10.34 -5.64 0.61
CA ILE A 78 9.79 -6.62 -0.34
C ILE A 78 10.00 -6.24 -1.82
N ASP A 79 10.15 -4.94 -2.12
CA ASP A 79 10.45 -4.43 -3.47
C ASP A 79 11.95 -4.48 -3.83
N GLY A 80 12.78 -5.01 -2.94
CA GLY A 80 14.24 -5.05 -3.08
C GLY A 80 14.96 -3.77 -2.63
N THR A 81 14.23 -2.76 -2.14
CA THR A 81 14.82 -1.55 -1.56
C THR A 81 15.61 -1.91 -0.31
N LYS A 82 16.87 -1.46 -0.23
CA LYS A 82 17.69 -1.60 0.97
C LYS A 82 17.60 -0.34 1.81
N VAL A 83 17.41 -0.52 3.09
CA VAL A 83 17.28 0.56 4.07
C VAL A 83 18.25 0.32 5.21
N TRP A 84 19.08 1.29 5.49
CA TRP A 84 19.90 1.36 6.70
C TRP A 84 19.29 2.37 7.64
N LEU A 85 19.11 2.01 8.89
CA LEU A 85 18.57 2.88 9.93
C LEU A 85 19.65 3.19 10.95
N ASN A 86 19.79 4.46 11.28
CA ASN A 86 20.72 4.92 12.29
C ASN A 86 20.10 4.80 13.70
N ALA A 87 20.94 5.02 14.73
CA ALA A 87 20.56 4.97 16.13
C ALA A 87 19.31 5.82 16.45
N GLY A 88 18.44 5.35 17.32
CA GLY A 88 17.23 6.06 17.74
C GLY A 88 16.16 6.24 16.67
N SER A 89 16.23 5.46 15.58
CA SER A 89 15.31 5.58 14.44
C SER A 89 14.18 4.58 14.50
N THR A 90 13.05 4.95 13.91
CA THR A 90 11.89 4.08 13.74
C THR A 90 11.43 4.14 12.29
N LEU A 91 11.27 2.98 11.67
CA LEU A 91 10.71 2.79 10.35
C LEU A 91 9.38 2.04 10.45
N ARG A 92 8.35 2.59 9.82
CA ARG A 92 7.07 1.90 9.64
C ARG A 92 6.83 1.67 8.16
N PHE A 93 6.53 0.44 7.79
CA PHE A 93 6.34 0.06 6.40
C PHE A 93 5.30 -1.08 6.31
N PRO A 94 4.54 -1.16 5.21
CA PRO A 94 3.59 -2.23 5.02
C PRO A 94 4.31 -3.55 4.71
N SER A 95 3.70 -4.66 5.07
CA SER A 95 4.21 -6.00 4.73
C SER A 95 4.23 -6.24 3.21
N GLN A 96 3.39 -5.53 2.47
CA GLN A 96 3.32 -5.55 1.00
C GLN A 96 3.01 -4.14 0.47
N PHE A 97 3.57 -3.79 -0.69
CA PHE A 97 3.30 -2.53 -1.37
C PHE A 97 2.13 -2.68 -2.37
N ALA A 98 0.89 -2.75 -1.87
CA ALA A 98 -0.30 -2.92 -2.71
C ALA A 98 -0.59 -1.67 -3.56
N ASP A 99 -0.87 -0.55 -2.91
CA ASP A 99 -1.32 0.69 -3.56
C ASP A 99 -0.20 1.72 -3.78
N GLY A 100 1.00 1.44 -3.31
CA GLY A 100 2.14 2.33 -3.43
C GLY A 100 3.23 1.99 -2.45
N ARG A 101 4.46 2.42 -2.74
CA ARG A 101 5.64 2.17 -1.90
C ARG A 101 5.78 3.27 -0.85
N HIS A 102 4.86 3.28 0.14
CA HIS A 102 4.81 4.27 1.21
C HIS A 102 5.39 3.71 2.49
N ILE A 103 6.31 4.46 3.09
CA ILE A 103 6.90 4.17 4.39
C ILE A 103 6.93 5.42 5.26
N GLN A 104 7.03 5.26 6.57
CA GLN A 104 7.15 6.35 7.52
C GLN A 104 8.49 6.25 8.26
N LEU A 105 9.21 7.36 8.34
CA LEU A 105 10.49 7.46 9.04
C LEU A 105 10.41 8.50 10.17
N LYS A 106 10.93 8.10 11.33
CA LYS A 106 11.32 8.98 12.42
C LYS A 106 12.76 8.68 12.78
N GLY A 107 13.63 9.69 12.79
CA GLY A 107 15.08 9.48 12.94
C GLY A 107 15.81 9.57 11.62
N GLU A 108 16.84 8.77 11.41
CA GLU A 108 17.68 8.82 10.21
C GLU A 108 17.73 7.49 9.48
N GLY A 109 17.62 7.56 8.16
CA GLY A 109 17.72 6.40 7.29
C GLY A 109 18.39 6.71 5.96
N PHE A 110 19.23 5.80 5.52
CA PHE A 110 19.73 5.77 4.14
C PHE A 110 18.94 4.74 3.36
N PHE A 111 18.52 5.13 2.18
CA PHE A 111 17.70 4.33 1.28
C PHE A 111 18.41 4.12 -0.04
N ASP A 112 18.54 2.87 -0.45
CA ASP A 112 18.94 2.48 -1.81
C ASP A 112 17.72 1.86 -2.48
N VAL A 113 16.91 2.72 -3.12
CA VAL A 113 15.58 2.38 -3.59
C VAL A 113 15.62 1.64 -4.91
N ALA A 114 14.99 0.47 -4.97
CA ALA A 114 14.80 -0.28 -6.20
C ALA A 114 14.07 0.56 -7.27
N LYS A 115 14.61 0.55 -8.49
CA LYS A 115 14.10 1.38 -9.59
C LYS A 115 12.73 0.90 -10.06
N ASP A 116 11.74 1.76 -9.94
CA ASP A 116 10.40 1.58 -10.51
C ASP A 116 9.83 2.94 -10.89
N THR A 117 9.72 3.19 -12.19
CA THR A 117 9.21 4.46 -12.75
C THR A 117 7.69 4.59 -12.68
N LYS A 118 6.99 3.47 -12.51
CA LYS A 118 5.52 3.44 -12.45
C LYS A 118 4.98 3.65 -11.05
N LYS A 119 5.68 3.13 -10.03
CA LYS A 119 5.29 3.23 -8.62
C LYS A 119 6.36 4.03 -7.85
N PRO A 120 6.12 5.30 -7.50
CA PRO A 120 7.05 6.08 -6.71
C PRO A 120 7.24 5.45 -5.32
N PHE A 121 8.45 5.58 -4.77
CA PHE A 121 8.74 5.27 -3.38
C PHE A 121 8.65 6.56 -2.56
N ILE A 122 7.90 6.53 -1.46
CA ILE A 122 7.59 7.69 -0.66
C ILE A 122 8.03 7.46 0.77
N VAL A 123 8.96 8.29 1.24
CA VAL A 123 9.34 8.35 2.65
C VAL A 123 8.58 9.51 3.28
N GLU A 124 7.70 9.19 4.19
CA GLU A 124 6.91 10.16 4.94
C GLU A 124 7.53 10.41 6.31
N THR A 125 7.65 11.68 6.67
CA THR A 125 8.01 12.15 8.00
C THR A 125 6.89 13.00 8.59
N ASP A 126 7.03 13.46 9.81
CA ASP A 126 5.99 14.30 10.44
C ASP A 126 5.63 15.52 9.59
N LYS A 127 6.64 16.21 9.02
CA LYS A 127 6.46 17.48 8.31
C LYS A 127 6.74 17.43 6.82
N HIS A 128 7.43 16.41 6.34
CA HIS A 128 7.90 16.33 4.97
C HIS A 128 7.54 15.01 4.32
N GLN A 129 7.53 15.02 2.98
CA GLN A 129 7.39 13.85 2.14
C GLN A 129 8.52 13.84 1.11
N VAL A 130 9.25 12.74 1.03
CA VAL A 130 10.35 12.53 0.07
C VAL A 130 9.90 11.50 -0.96
N ARG A 131 9.90 11.88 -2.23
CA ARG A 131 9.42 11.03 -3.34
C ARG A 131 10.55 10.73 -4.31
N VAL A 132 10.71 9.45 -4.65
CA VAL A 132 11.75 8.96 -5.56
C VAL A 132 11.23 7.83 -6.46
N HIS A 133 12.00 7.47 -7.52
CA HIS A 133 11.65 6.38 -8.44
C HIS A 133 12.78 5.33 -8.59
N GLY A 134 13.87 5.44 -7.84
CA GLY A 134 15.05 4.59 -7.91
C GLY A 134 16.30 5.42 -7.64
N THR A 135 16.62 5.59 -6.39
CA THR A 135 17.47 6.67 -5.90
C THR A 135 18.17 6.21 -4.64
N SER A 136 19.43 6.60 -4.49
CA SER A 136 20.22 6.38 -3.27
C SER A 136 20.36 7.72 -2.54
N PHE A 137 19.78 7.83 -1.33
CA PHE A 137 19.69 9.08 -0.58
C PHE A 137 19.60 8.84 0.94
N ASN A 138 19.93 9.87 1.70
CA ASN A 138 19.79 9.89 3.16
C ASN A 138 18.68 10.85 3.57
N VAL A 139 17.94 10.50 4.60
CA VAL A 139 16.94 11.36 5.25
C VAL A 139 17.24 11.40 6.74
N SER A 140 17.40 12.60 7.29
CA SER A 140 17.48 12.84 8.72
C SER A 140 16.26 13.65 9.17
N ALA A 141 15.45 13.03 10.03
CA ALA A 141 14.17 13.56 10.52
C ALA A 141 14.00 13.27 12.03
N TYR A 142 15.02 13.54 12.82
CA TYR A 142 14.95 13.43 14.28
C TYR A 142 14.06 14.53 14.87
N PRO A 143 13.23 14.22 15.84
CA PRO A 143 12.44 15.23 16.54
C PRO A 143 13.35 16.30 17.18
N GLY A 144 13.01 17.57 16.97
CA GLY A 144 13.77 18.70 17.52
C GLY A 144 15.03 19.08 16.72
N ASN A 145 15.45 18.27 15.75
CA ASN A 145 16.55 18.59 14.86
C ASN A 145 16.05 19.16 13.52
N PRO A 146 16.89 19.87 12.77
CA PRO A 146 16.59 20.22 11.38
C PRO A 146 16.34 18.97 10.55
N PHE A 147 15.35 19.07 9.69
CA PHE A 147 15.12 18.04 8.65
C PHE A 147 16.19 18.18 7.56
N GLU A 148 16.78 17.07 7.14
CA GLU A 148 17.77 17.06 6.07
C GLU A 148 17.53 15.90 5.12
N VAL A 149 17.69 16.15 3.81
CA VAL A 149 17.74 15.13 2.77
C VAL A 149 18.98 15.35 1.93
N SER A 150 19.80 14.33 1.79
CA SER A 150 21.05 14.34 1.02
C SER A 150 20.97 13.31 -0.11
N LEU A 151 21.25 13.74 -1.36
CA LEU A 151 21.14 12.90 -2.53
C LEU A 151 22.49 12.41 -3.03
N LEU A 152 22.65 11.07 -3.07
CA LEU A 152 23.86 10.43 -3.62
C LEU A 152 23.72 10.13 -5.12
N LYS A 153 22.59 9.49 -5.52
CA LYS A 153 22.37 9.03 -6.90
C LYS A 153 20.88 9.09 -7.25
N GLY A 154 20.56 9.52 -8.47
CA GLY A 154 19.19 9.58 -8.99
C GLY A 154 18.58 10.97 -8.88
N SER A 155 17.33 11.06 -8.47
CA SER A 155 16.61 12.33 -8.25
C SER A 155 15.65 12.20 -7.08
N VAL A 156 15.51 13.27 -6.32
CA VAL A 156 14.61 13.36 -5.15
C VAL A 156 13.72 14.58 -5.29
N SER A 157 12.42 14.40 -5.02
CA SER A 157 11.47 15.47 -4.81
C SER A 157 11.10 15.52 -3.32
N VAL A 158 11.33 16.66 -2.68
CA VAL A 158 10.98 16.89 -1.27
C VAL A 158 9.81 17.86 -1.21
N TYR A 159 8.76 17.46 -0.50
CA TYR A 159 7.58 18.28 -0.27
C TYR A 159 7.42 18.61 1.22
N SER A 160 7.23 19.88 1.54
CA SER A 160 6.90 20.35 2.89
C SER A 160 5.38 20.37 3.08
N LYS A 161 4.88 19.64 4.06
CA LYS A 161 3.46 19.64 4.43
C LYS A 161 3.03 20.98 5.03
N GLN A 162 3.97 21.70 5.62
CA GLN A 162 3.72 22.97 6.31
C GLN A 162 3.68 24.14 5.34
N THR A 163 4.73 24.31 4.53
CA THR A 163 4.84 25.45 3.60
C THR A 163 4.22 25.17 2.23
N LYS A 164 3.87 23.90 1.93
CA LYS A 164 3.39 23.43 0.61
C LYS A 164 4.42 23.58 -0.50
N GLU A 165 5.66 23.85 -0.14
CA GLU A 165 6.78 23.99 -1.05
C GLU A 165 7.26 22.62 -1.53
N THR A 166 7.66 22.55 -2.81
CA THR A 166 8.32 21.36 -3.39
C THR A 166 9.68 21.76 -3.92
N SER A 167 10.71 21.00 -3.57
CA SER A 167 12.06 21.19 -4.08
C SER A 167 12.62 19.90 -4.66
N LEU A 168 13.40 20.01 -5.75
CA LEU A 168 14.07 18.91 -6.43
C LEU A 168 15.57 18.93 -6.12
N LEU A 169 16.13 17.76 -5.84
CA LEU A 169 17.57 17.57 -5.62
C LEU A 169 18.20 16.86 -6.82
N LYS A 170 19.43 17.26 -7.11
CA LYS A 170 20.40 16.58 -7.98
C LYS A 170 21.45 15.87 -7.16
N PRO A 171 22.12 14.84 -7.72
CA PRO A 171 23.23 14.18 -7.03
C PRO A 171 24.29 15.17 -6.54
N GLY A 172 24.74 15.00 -5.29
CA GLY A 172 25.65 15.91 -4.62
C GLY A 172 25.01 17.15 -3.99
N GLU A 173 23.68 17.26 -4.00
CA GLU A 173 22.93 18.30 -3.30
C GLU A 173 22.26 17.76 -2.03
N LYS A 174 22.09 18.64 -1.05
CA LYS A 174 21.27 18.42 0.14
C LYS A 174 20.26 19.56 0.33
N ILE A 175 19.18 19.25 1.01
CA ILE A 175 18.19 20.21 1.49
C ILE A 175 18.17 20.14 3.01
N CYS A 176 18.17 21.33 3.64
CA CYS A 176 17.90 21.52 5.06
C CYS A 176 16.67 22.39 5.27
N ASP A 177 15.89 22.08 6.30
CA ASP A 177 14.82 22.92 6.85
C ASP A 177 15.21 23.40 8.24
N SER A 178 16.21 24.30 8.30
CA SER A 178 16.72 24.83 9.59
C SER A 178 15.82 25.87 10.21
N ASN A 179 15.06 26.63 9.43
CA ASN A 179 14.25 27.76 9.89
C ASN A 179 12.73 27.56 9.83
N LYS A 180 12.25 26.33 9.54
CA LYS A 180 10.84 25.94 9.45
C LYS A 180 10.00 26.71 8.42
N THR A 181 10.62 27.55 7.58
CA THR A 181 9.90 28.43 6.65
C THR A 181 10.16 28.08 5.18
N HIS A 182 11.40 27.77 4.82
CA HIS A 182 11.77 27.46 3.44
C HIS A 182 12.90 26.43 3.38
N PHE A 183 12.95 25.69 2.28
CA PHE A 183 14.04 24.79 2.01
C PHE A 183 15.29 25.56 1.64
N HIS A 184 16.39 25.27 2.34
CA HIS A 184 17.72 25.72 1.99
C HIS A 184 18.47 24.61 1.29
N LYS A 185 18.95 24.86 0.06
CA LYS A 185 19.67 23.89 -0.74
C LYS A 185 21.16 24.19 -0.71
N GLU A 186 21.96 23.17 -0.45
CA GLU A 186 23.41 23.24 -0.41
C GLU A 186 24.06 22.12 -1.21
N SER A 187 25.29 22.33 -1.65
CA SER A 187 26.12 21.25 -2.21
C SER A 187 26.74 20.42 -1.09
N ILE A 188 26.79 19.13 -1.27
CA ILE A 188 27.48 18.20 -0.37
C ILE A 188 28.96 18.20 -0.79
N PRO A 189 29.88 18.77 0.01
CA PRO A 189 31.28 18.85 -0.38
C PRO A 189 32.00 17.48 -0.43
N ASN A 190 31.52 16.54 0.39
CA ASN A 190 32.06 15.18 0.49
C ASN A 190 30.87 14.19 0.66
N HIS A 191 31.12 12.88 0.63
CA HIS A 191 30.09 11.85 0.86
C HIS A 191 29.71 11.69 2.35
N ASP A 192 29.96 12.69 3.18
CA ASP A 192 29.85 12.65 4.64
C ASP A 192 28.48 12.23 5.17
N PRO A 193 27.34 12.70 4.60
CA PRO A 193 26.01 12.29 5.07
C PRO A 193 25.73 10.79 4.95
N PHE A 194 26.60 10.05 4.28
CA PHE A 194 26.43 8.62 4.02
C PHE A 194 27.42 7.73 4.80
N LEU A 195 28.41 8.33 5.49
CA LEU A 195 29.49 7.61 6.16
C LEU A 195 29.05 6.91 7.44
N TRP A 196 28.00 7.38 8.07
CA TRP A 196 27.49 6.79 9.31
C TRP A 196 27.14 5.30 9.16
N LYS A 197 26.74 4.85 7.95
CA LYS A 197 26.51 3.42 7.66
C LYS A 197 27.75 2.56 7.89
N GLN A 198 28.93 3.16 7.73
CA GLN A 198 30.25 2.52 7.94
C GLN A 198 30.78 2.74 9.35
N GLY A 199 29.99 3.41 10.22
CA GLY A 199 30.42 3.71 11.58
C GLY A 199 31.23 4.98 11.73
N ILE A 200 31.31 5.81 10.69
CA ILE A 200 32.04 7.06 10.68
C ILE A 200 31.04 8.20 10.89
N ILE A 201 31.31 9.00 11.92
CA ILE A 201 30.55 10.24 12.17
C ILE A 201 31.43 11.39 11.70
N SER A 202 30.85 12.26 10.87
CA SER A 202 31.51 13.50 10.46
C SER A 202 30.73 14.71 10.95
N PHE A 203 31.44 15.75 11.31
CA PHE A 203 30.88 16.99 11.83
C PHE A 203 31.38 18.15 10.98
N HIS A 204 30.50 18.97 10.45
CA HIS A 204 30.82 20.14 9.65
C HIS A 204 30.05 21.36 10.14
N ASN A 205 30.75 22.35 10.68
CA ASN A 205 30.17 23.60 11.16
C ASN A 205 28.95 23.45 12.08
N GLU A 206 28.96 22.37 12.88
CA GLU A 206 27.88 22.11 13.83
C GLU A 206 28.18 22.75 15.17
N SER A 207 27.12 23.15 15.90
CA SER A 207 27.29 23.58 17.28
C SER A 207 27.75 22.43 18.16
N VAL A 208 28.53 22.74 19.19
CA VAL A 208 29.00 21.76 20.18
C VAL A 208 27.84 20.95 20.76
N GLU A 209 26.69 21.61 21.02
CA GLU A 209 25.51 20.95 21.52
C GLU A 209 24.97 19.88 20.54
N ASN A 210 24.95 20.17 19.24
CA ASN A 210 24.53 19.20 18.22
C ASN A 210 25.52 18.04 18.11
N ILE A 211 26.84 18.32 18.23
CA ILE A 211 27.88 17.29 18.24
C ILE A 211 27.64 16.32 19.41
N PHE A 212 27.49 16.84 20.64
CA PHE A 212 27.23 16.02 21.81
C PHE A 212 25.95 15.20 21.65
N ARG A 213 24.86 15.79 21.19
CA ARG A 213 23.60 15.09 20.97
C ARG A 213 23.75 13.95 19.95
N LYS A 214 24.50 14.14 18.88
CA LYS A 214 24.81 13.08 17.91
C LYS A 214 25.66 11.97 18.55
N LEU A 215 26.65 12.32 19.36
CA LEU A 215 27.50 11.34 20.06
C LEU A 215 26.69 10.56 21.10
N GLU A 216 25.86 11.21 21.90
CA GLU A 216 24.94 10.57 22.84
C GLU A 216 24.06 9.52 22.13
N LEU A 217 23.47 9.91 21.01
CA LEU A 217 22.60 9.02 20.23
C LEU A 217 23.38 7.84 19.61
N PHE A 218 24.57 8.12 19.09
CA PHE A 218 25.38 7.16 18.33
C PHE A 218 26.09 6.15 19.23
N TYR A 219 26.48 6.54 20.44
CA TYR A 219 27.21 5.71 21.40
C TYR A 219 26.39 5.30 22.63
N ASP A 220 25.12 5.72 22.72
CA ASP A 220 24.24 5.49 23.88
C ASP A 220 24.87 5.95 25.21
N ILE A 221 25.51 7.10 25.20
CA ILE A 221 26.10 7.74 26.37
C ILE A 221 25.24 8.92 26.82
N LYS A 222 25.30 9.24 28.12
CA LYS A 222 24.61 10.40 28.72
C LYS A 222 25.61 11.36 29.31
#